data_7d8b99f8fa29cf99541b14495a22c2b6
#
_entry.id   7d8b99f8fa29cf99541b14495a22c2b6
#
_cell.length_a   1.000
_cell.length_b   1.000
_cell.length_c   1.000
_cell.angle_alpha   90.00
_cell.angle_beta   90.00
_cell.angle_gamma   90.00
#
_symmetry.space_group_name_H-M   'P 1'
#
loop_
_entity.id
_entity.type
_entity.pdbx_description
1 polymer ?
#
loop_
_entity_poly.entity_id
_entity_poly.type
_entity_poly.pdbx_seq_one_letter_code
_entity_poly.pdbx_strand_id
1 'polypeptide(L)'
;MKFRLSCLWQPLVVLSAAAAGPGVLAAEPQVDLKTSAGTIRLELYPAKAPKTVANFLQYVKDGHYDGTIFHRVIDGFMIQGGGFDGSYKQKATRDPVQNEAKNGLKNDLGTIAMARTNAPHSASAQFFINVKNNDFLNAASAQDGWGYAVFGKVVSGMDVVTKIAKLPTGPGGPFRSDVPREAVVIESATVVAK
;
A
#
# COMPACT_ATOMS: atom_id res chain seq x y z
N MET A 1 33.72 -6.09 80.88
CA MET A 1 32.99 -6.86 79.87
C MET A 1 32.09 -5.90 79.09
N LYS A 2 32.49 -5.51 77.90
CA LYS A 2 31.73 -4.54 77.07
C LYS A 2 31.18 -5.26 75.88
N PHE A 3 29.86 -5.44 75.83
CA PHE A 3 29.15 -5.93 74.61
C PHE A 3 28.90 -4.83 73.70
N ARG A 4 29.42 -4.92 72.47
CA ARG A 4 29.06 -4.04 71.30
C ARG A 4 27.94 -4.75 70.54
N LEU A 5 26.76 -4.06 70.45
CA LEU A 5 25.71 -4.42 69.51
C LEU A 5 26.06 -3.79 68.17
N SER A 6 26.28 -4.60 67.14
CA SER A 6 26.38 -4.15 65.74
C SER A 6 24.98 -4.15 65.13
N CYS A 7 24.46 -2.96 64.82
CA CYS A 7 23.23 -2.80 64.03
C CYS A 7 23.58 -2.98 62.54
N LEU A 8 23.12 -4.09 61.96
CA LEU A 8 23.19 -4.31 60.49
C LEU A 8 22.01 -3.59 59.84
N TRP A 9 22.30 -2.50 59.12
CA TRP A 9 21.34 -1.77 58.29
C TRP A 9 21.36 -2.43 56.88
N GLN A 10 20.27 -3.15 56.53
CA GLN A 10 20.07 -3.64 55.17
C GLN A 10 19.36 -2.59 54.35
N PRO A 11 19.86 -2.23 53.14
CA PRO A 11 19.12 -1.33 52.26
C PRO A 11 17.98 -2.10 51.59
N LEU A 12 16.78 -1.57 51.71
CA LEU A 12 15.57 -2.03 51.03
C LEU A 12 15.68 -1.63 49.55
N VAL A 13 15.94 -2.60 48.66
CA VAL A 13 15.89 -2.38 47.20
C VAL A 13 14.43 -2.35 46.79
N VAL A 14 13.91 -1.17 46.52
CA VAL A 14 12.58 -0.99 45.93
C VAL A 14 12.69 -1.26 44.42
N LEU A 15 12.23 -2.44 44.03
CA LEU A 15 12.14 -2.81 42.60
C LEU A 15 10.93 -2.10 41.99
N SER A 16 11.14 -0.97 41.29
CA SER A 16 10.12 -0.29 40.56
C SER A 16 9.75 -1.09 39.30
N ALA A 17 8.63 -1.80 39.34
CA ALA A 17 8.03 -2.43 38.19
C ALA A 17 7.48 -1.31 37.27
N ALA A 18 8.18 -1.04 36.18
CA ALA A 18 7.66 -0.19 35.12
C ALA A 18 6.48 -0.93 34.43
N ALA A 19 5.27 -0.54 34.74
CA ALA A 19 4.07 -0.97 34.03
C ALA A 19 4.16 -0.47 32.57
N ALA A 20 4.45 -1.35 31.64
CA ALA A 20 4.25 -1.09 30.22
C ALA A 20 2.74 -0.88 29.99
N GLY A 21 2.33 0.36 29.82
CA GLY A 21 0.96 0.69 29.45
C GLY A 21 0.60 0.02 28.11
N PRO A 22 -0.71 -0.27 27.88
CA PRO A 22 -1.15 -0.82 26.60
C PRO A 22 -0.74 0.18 25.49
N GLY A 23 0.13 -0.28 24.59
CA GLY A 23 0.53 0.49 23.42
C GLY A 23 -0.72 0.87 22.65
N VAL A 24 -1.01 2.16 22.53
CA VAL A 24 -2.04 2.66 21.64
C VAL A 24 -1.62 2.22 20.24
N LEU A 25 -2.31 1.22 19.67
CA LEU A 25 -2.15 0.86 18.27
C LEU A 25 -2.51 2.11 17.46
N ALA A 26 -1.51 2.74 16.87
CA ALA A 26 -1.75 3.87 15.96
C ALA A 26 -2.70 3.36 14.87
N ALA A 27 -3.83 4.05 14.68
CA ALA A 27 -4.78 3.65 13.66
C ALA A 27 -4.09 3.67 12.28
N GLU A 28 -4.39 2.64 11.47
CA GLU A 28 -3.83 2.47 10.13
C GLU A 28 -4.08 3.73 9.28
N PRO A 29 -3.06 4.25 8.56
CA PRO A 29 -3.23 5.42 7.71
C PRO A 29 -4.26 5.16 6.61
N GLN A 30 -5.09 6.16 6.31
CA GLN A 30 -6.02 6.09 5.20
C GLN A 30 -5.68 7.13 4.14
N VAL A 31 -5.95 6.81 2.89
CA VAL A 31 -5.73 7.68 1.73
C VAL A 31 -6.97 7.68 0.86
N ASP A 32 -7.45 8.87 0.49
CA ASP A 32 -8.48 9.05 -0.52
C ASP A 32 -7.82 9.26 -1.88
N LEU A 33 -8.15 8.40 -2.84
CA LEU A 33 -7.91 8.59 -4.26
C LEU A 33 -9.21 9.15 -4.86
N LYS A 34 -9.26 10.46 -5.08
CA LYS A 34 -10.34 11.10 -5.81
C LYS A 34 -10.10 10.88 -7.29
N THR A 35 -11.02 10.20 -7.96
CA THR A 35 -10.91 9.91 -9.40
C THR A 35 -12.08 10.52 -10.16
N SER A 36 -11.93 10.63 -11.48
CA SER A 36 -13.02 11.06 -12.38
C SER A 36 -14.23 10.10 -12.35
N ALA A 37 -14.06 8.87 -11.83
CA ALA A 37 -15.14 7.88 -11.71
C ALA A 37 -15.77 7.83 -10.30
N GLY A 38 -15.17 8.49 -9.30
CA GLY A 38 -15.57 8.53 -7.90
C GLY A 38 -14.37 8.41 -6.96
N THR A 39 -14.61 8.42 -5.65
CA THR A 39 -13.57 8.35 -4.64
C THR A 39 -13.36 6.91 -4.17
N ILE A 40 -12.09 6.49 -4.08
CA ILE A 40 -11.66 5.20 -3.53
C ILE A 40 -10.87 5.48 -2.26
N ARG A 41 -11.31 4.97 -1.12
CA ARG A 41 -10.59 5.06 0.15
C ARG A 41 -9.81 3.82 0.43
N LEU A 42 -8.52 3.99 0.69
CA LEU A 42 -7.56 2.96 1.03
C LEU A 42 -7.23 3.01 2.51
N GLU A 43 -7.12 1.85 3.14
CA GLU A 43 -6.49 1.66 4.44
C GLU A 43 -5.14 0.97 4.22
N LEU A 44 -4.06 1.51 4.80
CA LEU A 44 -2.70 1.03 4.56
C LEU A 44 -2.15 0.30 5.78
N TYR A 45 -1.28 -0.68 5.58
CA TYR A 45 -0.75 -1.58 6.60
C TYR A 45 0.75 -1.39 6.86
N PRO A 46 1.19 -0.30 7.53
CA PRO A 46 2.61 -0.01 7.77
C PRO A 46 3.30 -1.08 8.63
N ALA A 47 2.57 -1.77 9.52
CA ALA A 47 3.11 -2.88 10.29
C ALA A 47 3.47 -4.11 9.43
N LYS A 48 2.83 -4.26 8.26
CA LYS A 48 3.03 -5.39 7.34
C LYS A 48 3.95 -5.06 6.16
N ALA A 49 3.92 -3.82 5.68
CA ALA A 49 4.68 -3.37 4.53
C ALA A 49 5.26 -1.95 4.78
N PRO A 50 6.15 -1.79 5.77
CA PRO A 50 6.61 -0.47 6.23
C PRO A 50 7.29 0.35 5.13
N LYS A 51 8.15 -0.25 4.31
CA LYS A 51 8.87 0.43 3.23
C LYS A 51 7.92 0.82 2.09
N THR A 52 7.02 -0.09 1.73
CA THR A 52 6.02 0.12 0.67
C THR A 52 5.04 1.22 1.06
N VAL A 53 4.50 1.18 2.30
CA VAL A 53 3.57 2.21 2.80
C VAL A 53 4.26 3.56 2.90
N ALA A 54 5.48 3.63 3.45
CA ALA A 54 6.23 4.88 3.52
C ALA A 54 6.48 5.49 2.13
N ASN A 55 6.86 4.67 1.14
CA ASN A 55 7.05 5.08 -0.24
C ASN A 55 5.75 5.60 -0.87
N PHE A 56 4.64 4.86 -0.73
CA PHE A 56 3.34 5.26 -1.24
C PHE A 56 2.87 6.59 -0.64
N LEU A 57 2.93 6.74 0.69
CA LEU A 57 2.56 7.97 1.38
C LEU A 57 3.45 9.17 0.98
N GLN A 58 4.73 8.92 0.67
CA GLN A 58 5.60 9.98 0.17
C GLN A 58 5.16 10.43 -1.23
N TYR A 59 4.80 9.52 -2.14
CA TYR A 59 4.23 9.88 -3.45
C TYR A 59 2.89 10.63 -3.32
N VAL A 60 2.03 10.23 -2.36
CA VAL A 60 0.79 10.98 -2.05
C VAL A 60 1.13 12.40 -1.60
N LYS A 61 2.06 12.56 -0.67
CA LYS A 61 2.48 13.87 -0.14
C LYS A 61 3.10 14.77 -1.22
N ASP A 62 3.86 14.18 -2.15
CA ASP A 62 4.52 14.88 -3.24
C ASP A 62 3.54 15.23 -4.40
N GLY A 63 2.24 14.86 -4.30
CA GLY A 63 1.24 15.06 -5.36
C GLY A 63 1.54 14.27 -6.64
N HIS A 64 2.35 13.20 -6.55
CA HIS A 64 2.76 12.42 -7.70
C HIS A 64 1.57 11.80 -8.44
N TYR A 65 0.57 11.33 -7.69
CA TYR A 65 -0.58 10.64 -8.26
C TYR A 65 -1.58 11.58 -8.95
N ASP A 66 -1.53 12.89 -8.64
CA ASP A 66 -2.44 13.87 -9.22
C ASP A 66 -2.21 13.97 -10.73
N GLY A 67 -3.30 13.83 -11.49
CA GLY A 67 -3.28 13.78 -12.95
C GLY A 67 -2.81 12.46 -13.56
N THR A 68 -2.49 11.43 -12.75
CA THR A 68 -2.19 10.11 -13.29
C THR A 68 -3.47 9.34 -13.65
N ILE A 69 -3.35 8.34 -14.53
CA ILE A 69 -4.47 7.54 -15.02
C ILE A 69 -4.37 6.07 -14.59
N PHE A 70 -5.51 5.40 -14.59
CA PHE A 70 -5.55 3.94 -14.64
C PHE A 70 -5.29 3.49 -16.07
N HIS A 71 -4.03 3.23 -16.39
CA HIS A 71 -3.55 2.94 -17.74
C HIS A 71 -3.70 1.48 -18.17
N ARG A 72 -4.00 0.58 -17.23
CA ARG A 72 -4.24 -0.84 -17.51
C ARG A 72 -5.36 -1.37 -16.63
N VAL A 73 -6.42 -1.82 -17.26
CA VAL A 73 -7.65 -2.31 -16.63
C VAL A 73 -8.04 -3.63 -17.27
N ILE A 74 -8.16 -4.67 -16.45
CA ILE A 74 -8.58 -6.01 -16.89
C ILE A 74 -9.69 -6.48 -15.98
N ASP A 75 -10.90 -6.61 -16.52
CA ASP A 75 -12.05 -7.14 -15.77
C ASP A 75 -11.76 -8.56 -15.25
N GLY A 76 -12.20 -8.84 -14.03
CA GLY A 76 -11.91 -10.09 -13.36
C GLY A 76 -10.43 -10.32 -13.01
N PHE A 77 -9.60 -9.26 -13.02
CA PHE A 77 -8.20 -9.35 -12.60
C PHE A 77 -7.81 -8.15 -11.72
N MET A 78 -7.51 -6.98 -12.29
CA MET A 78 -7.06 -5.81 -11.53
C MET A 78 -7.24 -4.50 -12.31
N ILE A 79 -7.16 -3.37 -11.62
CA ILE A 79 -6.99 -2.04 -12.20
C ILE A 79 -5.63 -1.48 -11.76
N GLN A 80 -4.79 -1.02 -12.70
CA GLN A 80 -3.42 -0.54 -12.45
C GLN A 80 -3.28 0.91 -12.87
N GLY A 81 -2.65 1.71 -12.00
CA GLY A 81 -2.46 3.15 -12.22
C GLY A 81 -1.23 3.71 -11.50
N GLY A 82 -1.16 5.04 -11.44
CA GLY A 82 -0.15 5.79 -10.68
C GLY A 82 1.20 5.98 -11.36
N GLY A 83 1.35 5.63 -12.64
CA GLY A 83 2.64 5.74 -13.33
C GLY A 83 2.65 6.68 -14.54
N PHE A 84 1.51 6.92 -15.15
CA PHE A 84 1.39 7.67 -16.40
C PHE A 84 0.36 8.78 -16.27
N ASP A 85 0.61 9.92 -16.90
CA ASP A 85 -0.35 11.01 -17.03
C ASP A 85 -1.37 10.74 -18.15
N GLY A 86 -2.33 11.65 -18.31
CA GLY A 86 -3.37 11.54 -19.34
C GLY A 86 -2.87 11.56 -20.81
N SER A 87 -1.61 11.94 -21.04
CA SER A 87 -0.93 11.86 -22.33
C SER A 87 -0.09 10.59 -22.49
N TYR A 88 -0.20 9.64 -21.55
CA TYR A 88 0.59 8.41 -21.46
C TYR A 88 2.09 8.63 -21.27
N LYS A 89 2.50 9.81 -20.82
CA LYS A 89 3.88 10.07 -20.45
C LYS A 89 4.12 9.50 -19.05
N GLN A 90 5.17 8.69 -18.90
CA GLN A 90 5.55 8.17 -17.60
C GLN A 90 6.09 9.31 -16.72
N LYS A 91 5.54 9.43 -15.50
CA LYS A 91 6.05 10.39 -14.51
C LYS A 91 7.37 9.89 -13.91
N ALA A 92 8.27 10.82 -13.61
CA ALA A 92 9.53 10.50 -12.94
C ALA A 92 9.26 9.83 -11.59
N THR A 93 10.05 8.82 -11.26
CA THR A 93 9.92 8.06 -10.02
C THR A 93 11.12 8.26 -9.11
N ARG A 94 10.93 8.01 -7.83
CA ARG A 94 11.98 7.86 -6.83
C ARG A 94 12.65 6.49 -7.00
N ASP A 95 13.69 6.23 -6.23
CA ASP A 95 14.34 4.92 -6.19
C ASP A 95 13.32 3.81 -5.85
N PRO A 96 13.49 2.62 -6.42
CA PRO A 96 12.61 1.51 -6.15
C PRO A 96 12.74 1.00 -4.72
N VAL A 97 11.67 0.35 -4.23
CA VAL A 97 11.63 -0.20 -2.88
C VAL A 97 11.81 -1.72 -2.87
N GLN A 98 12.33 -2.24 -1.76
CA GLN A 98 12.42 -3.67 -1.54
C GLN A 98 11.05 -4.31 -1.57
N ASN A 99 10.93 -5.48 -2.21
CA ASN A 99 9.70 -6.26 -2.24
C ASN A 99 9.37 -6.81 -0.84
N GLU A 100 8.19 -6.48 -0.35
CA GLU A 100 7.66 -6.92 0.95
C GLU A 100 6.52 -7.94 0.81
N ALA A 101 6.39 -8.65 -0.33
CA ALA A 101 5.28 -9.58 -0.58
C ALA A 101 5.26 -10.80 0.37
N LYS A 102 6.37 -11.09 1.07
CA LYS A 102 6.44 -12.17 2.09
C LYS A 102 5.90 -11.73 3.46
N ASN A 103 5.02 -10.73 3.50
CA ASN A 103 4.44 -10.14 4.72
C ASN A 103 3.17 -10.85 5.23
N GLY A 104 2.76 -11.95 4.60
CA GLY A 104 1.60 -12.75 4.96
C GLY A 104 0.26 -12.22 4.42
N LEU A 105 0.25 -11.07 3.72
CA LEU A 105 -0.94 -10.56 3.04
C LEU A 105 -1.11 -11.25 1.67
N LYS A 106 -2.37 -11.37 1.25
CA LYS A 106 -2.73 -11.99 -0.03
C LYS A 106 -3.28 -10.95 -1.01
N ASN A 107 -3.14 -11.23 -2.29
CA ASN A 107 -3.74 -10.46 -3.38
C ASN A 107 -5.23 -10.80 -3.53
N ASP A 108 -5.99 -10.63 -2.45
CA ASP A 108 -7.42 -10.87 -2.40
C ASP A 108 -8.20 -9.68 -3.01
N LEU A 109 -9.48 -9.91 -3.33
CA LEU A 109 -10.38 -8.87 -3.80
C LEU A 109 -10.31 -7.60 -2.91
N GLY A 110 -10.15 -6.45 -3.54
CA GLY A 110 -10.09 -5.14 -2.88
C GLY A 110 -8.73 -4.78 -2.28
N THR A 111 -7.73 -5.67 -2.29
CA THR A 111 -6.39 -5.31 -1.83
C THR A 111 -5.65 -4.46 -2.85
N ILE A 112 -4.78 -3.56 -2.34
CA ILE A 112 -3.86 -2.77 -3.15
C ILE A 112 -2.44 -3.33 -3.02
N ALA A 113 -1.75 -3.49 -4.16
CA ALA A 113 -0.39 -4.03 -4.23
C ALA A 113 0.49 -3.20 -5.18
N MET A 114 1.81 -3.28 -4.99
CA MET A 114 2.78 -2.59 -5.85
C MET A 114 2.96 -3.33 -7.16
N ALA A 115 2.83 -2.60 -8.27
CA ALA A 115 3.29 -3.07 -9.57
C ALA A 115 4.82 -3.01 -9.64
N ARG A 116 5.41 -3.95 -10.38
CA ARG A 116 6.86 -4.06 -10.59
C ARG A 116 7.20 -4.66 -11.95
N THR A 117 8.42 -4.55 -12.37
CA THR A 117 8.98 -5.30 -13.50
C THR A 117 9.30 -6.75 -13.08
N ASN A 118 9.97 -7.50 -13.96
CA ASN A 118 10.45 -8.84 -13.61
C ASN A 118 11.50 -8.84 -12.47
N ALA A 119 12.21 -7.72 -12.27
CA ALA A 119 13.10 -7.58 -11.13
C ALA A 119 12.27 -7.46 -9.82
N PRO A 120 12.53 -8.30 -8.80
CA PRO A 120 11.68 -8.35 -7.61
C PRO A 120 11.65 -7.05 -6.81
N HIS A 121 12.74 -6.28 -6.80
CA HIS A 121 12.91 -5.04 -6.06
C HIS A 121 12.83 -3.81 -6.96
N SER A 122 11.92 -3.79 -7.95
CA SER A 122 11.77 -2.71 -8.93
C SER A 122 10.51 -1.86 -8.77
N ALA A 123 9.71 -2.13 -7.74
CA ALA A 123 8.51 -1.33 -7.47
C ALA A 123 8.87 0.10 -7.10
N SER A 124 8.19 1.09 -7.70
CA SER A 124 8.38 2.52 -7.40
C SER A 124 7.07 3.22 -7.08
N ALA A 125 6.34 3.76 -8.07
CA ALA A 125 5.11 4.50 -7.88
C ALA A 125 3.84 3.72 -8.26
N GLN A 126 3.93 2.86 -9.28
CA GLN A 126 2.75 2.19 -9.81
C GLN A 126 2.17 1.17 -8.84
N PHE A 127 0.85 1.14 -8.76
CA PHE A 127 0.10 0.19 -7.94
C PHE A 127 -1.06 -0.42 -8.74
N PHE A 128 -1.62 -1.49 -8.21
CA PHE A 128 -2.88 -2.04 -8.73
C PHE A 128 -3.83 -2.41 -7.58
N ILE A 129 -5.13 -2.39 -7.88
CA ILE A 129 -6.18 -2.84 -6.98
C ILE A 129 -6.76 -4.13 -7.57
N ASN A 130 -6.78 -5.18 -6.76
CA ASN A 130 -7.31 -6.48 -7.13
C ASN A 130 -8.85 -6.44 -7.22
N VAL A 131 -9.43 -6.87 -8.34
CA VAL A 131 -10.89 -6.96 -8.51
C VAL A 131 -11.40 -8.39 -8.39
N LYS A 132 -10.54 -9.30 -8.00
CA LYS A 132 -10.82 -10.69 -7.63
C LYS A 132 -9.67 -11.22 -6.76
N ASN A 133 -9.80 -12.44 -6.21
CA ASN A 133 -8.70 -13.13 -5.54
C ASN A 133 -7.68 -13.62 -6.58
N ASN A 134 -6.46 -13.11 -6.51
CA ASN A 134 -5.39 -13.39 -7.45
C ASN A 134 -4.26 -14.16 -6.76
N ASP A 135 -4.54 -15.39 -6.32
CA ASP A 135 -3.61 -16.21 -5.51
C ASP A 135 -2.26 -16.43 -6.19
N PHE A 136 -2.21 -16.47 -7.54
CA PHE A 136 -0.99 -16.62 -8.31
C PHE A 136 -0.01 -15.43 -8.21
N LEU A 137 -0.47 -14.29 -7.66
CA LEU A 137 0.36 -13.12 -7.36
C LEU A 137 0.97 -13.14 -5.95
N ASN A 138 0.53 -14.06 -5.10
CA ASN A 138 1.05 -14.19 -3.74
C ASN A 138 2.46 -14.77 -3.74
N ALA A 139 3.31 -14.34 -2.80
CA ALA A 139 4.70 -14.79 -2.74
C ALA A 139 4.84 -16.32 -2.67
N ALA A 140 3.89 -17.01 -2.04
CA ALA A 140 3.89 -18.48 -1.93
C ALA A 140 3.52 -19.20 -3.25
N SER A 141 2.83 -18.51 -4.17
CA SER A 141 2.28 -19.12 -5.41
C SER A 141 2.86 -18.51 -6.68
N ALA A 142 3.59 -17.39 -6.57
CA ALA A 142 4.16 -16.70 -7.72
C ALA A 142 5.27 -17.52 -8.38
N GLN A 143 5.23 -17.62 -9.71
CA GLN A 143 6.21 -18.39 -10.49
C GLN A 143 7.66 -17.90 -10.29
N ASP A 144 7.84 -16.63 -10.02
CA ASP A 144 9.17 -16.04 -9.76
C ASP A 144 9.63 -16.17 -8.30
N GLY A 145 8.82 -16.76 -7.42
CA GLY A 145 9.09 -16.94 -5.99
C GLY A 145 9.07 -15.66 -5.15
N TRP A 146 8.68 -14.51 -5.75
CA TRP A 146 8.65 -13.22 -5.08
C TRP A 146 7.24 -12.68 -4.85
N GLY A 147 6.36 -12.75 -5.85
CA GLY A 147 5.01 -12.20 -5.81
C GLY A 147 4.96 -10.66 -5.77
N TYR A 148 3.78 -10.13 -5.45
CA TYR A 148 3.48 -8.70 -5.43
C TYR A 148 3.09 -8.26 -4.02
N ALA A 149 3.75 -7.19 -3.54
CA ALA A 149 3.62 -6.72 -2.16
C ALA A 149 2.27 -6.02 -1.95
N VAL A 150 1.33 -6.70 -1.29
CA VAL A 150 0.12 -6.08 -0.77
C VAL A 150 0.49 -5.20 0.42
N PHE A 151 -0.05 -3.97 0.45
CA PHE A 151 0.27 -2.98 1.48
C PHE A 151 -0.96 -2.27 2.05
N GLY A 152 -2.17 -2.64 1.61
CA GLY A 152 -3.42 -2.08 2.09
C GLY A 152 -4.63 -2.70 1.41
N LYS A 153 -5.79 -2.11 1.66
CA LYS A 153 -7.06 -2.50 1.01
C LYS A 153 -7.98 -1.30 0.81
N VAL A 154 -8.93 -1.45 -0.08
CA VAL A 154 -10.08 -0.55 -0.25
C VAL A 154 -11.05 -0.75 0.93
N VAL A 155 -11.36 0.32 1.64
CA VAL A 155 -12.34 0.33 2.74
C VAL A 155 -13.62 1.07 2.37
N SER A 156 -13.60 1.87 1.29
CA SER A 156 -14.78 2.51 0.70
C SER A 156 -14.55 2.75 -0.79
N GLY A 157 -15.59 2.69 -1.61
CA GLY A 157 -15.49 2.91 -3.07
C GLY A 157 -15.15 1.65 -3.87
N MET A 158 -15.42 0.43 -3.37
CA MET A 158 -15.29 -0.80 -4.16
C MET A 158 -16.25 -0.84 -5.36
N ASP A 159 -17.38 -0.18 -5.29
CA ASP A 159 -18.30 0.05 -6.42
C ASP A 159 -17.63 0.89 -7.53
N VAL A 160 -16.87 1.93 -7.15
CA VAL A 160 -16.06 2.72 -8.08
C VAL A 160 -14.99 1.87 -8.74
N VAL A 161 -14.24 1.06 -7.95
CA VAL A 161 -13.24 0.11 -8.48
C VAL A 161 -13.88 -0.86 -9.48
N THR A 162 -15.03 -1.41 -9.14
CA THR A 162 -15.76 -2.35 -10.01
C THR A 162 -16.27 -1.65 -11.28
N LYS A 163 -16.75 -0.41 -11.17
CA LYS A 163 -17.14 0.40 -12.34
C LYS A 163 -15.97 0.62 -13.28
N ILE A 164 -14.80 0.98 -12.75
CA ILE A 164 -13.57 1.16 -13.55
C ILE A 164 -13.18 -0.15 -14.23
N ALA A 165 -13.20 -1.27 -13.50
CA ALA A 165 -12.81 -2.58 -14.01
C ALA A 165 -13.66 -3.03 -15.23
N LYS A 166 -14.92 -2.57 -15.31
CA LYS A 166 -15.85 -2.92 -16.37
C LYS A 166 -15.87 -1.95 -17.55
N LEU A 167 -15.04 -0.92 -17.54
CA LEU A 167 -14.95 0.00 -18.66
C LEU A 167 -14.47 -0.73 -19.93
N PRO A 168 -14.99 -0.36 -21.12
CA PRO A 168 -14.46 -0.85 -22.37
C PRO A 168 -12.98 -0.46 -22.50
N THR A 169 -12.13 -1.44 -22.82
CA THR A 169 -10.69 -1.24 -23.00
C THR A 169 -10.26 -1.45 -24.46
N GLY A 170 -9.05 -1.00 -24.77
CA GLY A 170 -8.43 -1.14 -26.09
C GLY A 170 -6.99 -0.66 -26.07
N PRO A 171 -6.37 -0.45 -27.24
CA PRO A 171 -5.05 0.17 -27.31
C PRO A 171 -5.12 1.66 -26.90
N GLY A 172 -4.02 2.18 -26.31
CA GLY A 172 -3.89 3.59 -25.95
C GLY A 172 -2.44 3.96 -25.66
N GLY A 173 -1.97 5.10 -26.18
CA GLY A 173 -0.57 5.50 -26.07
C GLY A 173 0.39 4.40 -26.51
N PRO A 174 1.38 4.02 -25.67
CA PRO A 174 2.33 2.94 -25.98
C PRO A 174 1.75 1.54 -25.74
N PHE A 175 0.55 1.42 -25.19
CA PHE A 175 -0.05 0.14 -24.79
C PHE A 175 -0.91 -0.45 -25.93
N ARG A 176 -0.74 -1.76 -26.19
CA ARG A 176 -1.46 -2.45 -27.26
C ARG A 176 -2.89 -2.87 -26.90
N SER A 177 -3.18 -2.97 -25.59
CA SER A 177 -4.49 -3.41 -25.07
C SER A 177 -4.68 -2.89 -23.64
N ASP A 178 -5.85 -3.17 -23.08
CA ASP A 178 -6.22 -3.01 -21.67
C ASP A 178 -6.27 -1.57 -21.15
N VAL A 179 -6.18 -0.56 -22.04
CA VAL A 179 -6.34 0.84 -21.67
C VAL A 179 -7.83 1.19 -21.74
N PRO A 180 -8.42 1.77 -20.68
CA PRO A 180 -9.79 2.26 -20.72
C PRO A 180 -9.97 3.24 -21.88
N ARG A 181 -11.01 3.05 -22.71
CA ARG A 181 -11.34 3.97 -23.82
C ARG A 181 -11.72 5.36 -23.33
N GLU A 182 -12.32 5.43 -22.16
CA GLU A 182 -12.54 6.66 -21.39
C GLU A 182 -11.52 6.71 -20.27
N ALA A 183 -10.62 7.70 -20.32
CA ALA A 183 -9.53 7.80 -19.36
C ALA A 183 -10.07 8.04 -17.93
N VAL A 184 -9.68 7.20 -17.00
CA VAL A 184 -9.95 7.40 -15.57
C VAL A 184 -8.75 8.06 -14.93
N VAL A 185 -8.92 9.32 -14.54
CA VAL A 185 -7.87 10.16 -13.95
C VAL A 185 -7.97 10.14 -12.43
N ILE A 186 -6.86 10.00 -11.76
CA ILE A 186 -6.71 10.29 -10.33
C ILE A 186 -6.55 11.81 -10.23
N GLU A 187 -7.62 12.51 -9.81
CA GLU A 187 -7.63 13.98 -9.70
C GLU A 187 -6.77 14.44 -8.53
N SER A 188 -6.81 13.70 -7.41
CA SER A 188 -5.94 13.91 -6.26
C SER A 188 -5.82 12.67 -5.40
N ALA A 189 -4.69 12.57 -4.69
CA ALA A 189 -4.46 11.58 -3.65
C ALA A 189 -4.13 12.29 -2.33
N THR A 190 -4.90 12.06 -1.27
CA THR A 190 -4.75 12.77 0.01
C THR A 190 -4.80 11.84 1.20
N VAL A 191 -3.92 12.07 2.17
CA VAL A 191 -4.00 11.36 3.47
C VAL A 191 -5.21 11.89 4.24
N VAL A 192 -6.06 10.97 4.69
CA VAL A 192 -7.24 11.32 5.49
C VAL A 192 -6.78 11.76 6.89
N ALA A 193 -7.10 12.98 7.27
CA ALA A 193 -6.87 13.46 8.64
C ALA A 193 -7.74 12.65 9.61
N LYS A 194 -7.15 12.30 10.76
CA LYS A 194 -7.86 11.65 11.87
C LYS A 194 -8.63 12.65 12.70
#